data_e913ab702ddee10344210021b248a77c
#
_entry.id   e913ab702ddee10344210021b248a77c
#
_cell.length_a   1.000
_cell.length_b   1.000
_cell.length_c   1.000
_cell.angle_alpha   90.00
_cell.angle_beta   90.00
_cell.angle_gamma   90.00
#
_symmetry.space_group_name_H-M   'P 1'
#
loop_
_entity.id
_entity.type
_entity.pdbx_description
1 polymer ?
#
loop_
_entity_poly.entity_id
_entity_poly.type
_entity_poly.pdbx_seq_one_letter_code
_entity_poly.pdbx_strand_id
1 'polypeptide(L)'
;MSEATARPSNFIRQIIDKDLAEGKHNHVHTRFPPEPNGYLHIGHAKSICLNFGIAQDYQGQCNLRFDDTNPEKEDIEYVESIKNDVNWLGFEWAGDIHYSSNYFDALHGYAVELIEKGLAYVEELTAEEIREYRGTLTAPGKPSPYRDRSIEENLSLFEKMKNGGFKEGEACLRAKIDMTSSFIVMRDPVLYRVRFATHHQTGDKWCIYPMYDFTHCISDALEGITHSLCTLEFQDNRRLYDWVLENISIECQPRQYEFSRLNLEYTVMSKRKLNTLVTDKLVSGWDDPRMPTISGLRRRGFTPGSIREFAKRIGVTKQENMIEFGSLEACIREDLNENAPRAMAVLDPVKIVIENFDPDKTETLDIANHPNKPEMGTREVPFTREVLIESDDFREEANKKYKRLVLGKEVRLRGAYVIKAERIEKDAEGNITTIFCTYDDETLGKNPSDGRKVKGVIHWVSASQGLPAEIRLYDRLFTVPNPAAADDFAGTLNPESLVVKNGVVEPSLANAEAESGIQFERTGYFCVDSKESKADALVFNRTVGLRDTWAKVEAK
;
A
#
# COMPACT_ATOMS: atom_id res chain seq x y z
N MET A 1 24.98 18.85 -20.80
CA MET A 1 23.61 18.72 -21.28
C MET A 1 23.11 17.42 -20.69
N SER A 2 22.30 17.48 -19.63
CA SER A 2 21.67 16.27 -19.06
C SER A 2 20.63 15.79 -20.09
N GLU A 3 20.73 14.55 -20.52
CA GLU A 3 19.66 13.88 -21.25
C GLU A 3 18.39 13.98 -20.40
N ALA A 4 17.43 14.78 -20.87
CA ALA A 4 16.11 14.81 -20.31
C ALA A 4 15.51 13.41 -20.52
N THR A 5 15.48 12.60 -19.49
CA THR A 5 14.78 11.31 -19.50
C THR A 5 13.36 11.58 -19.99
N ALA A 6 12.99 10.99 -21.12
CA ALA A 6 11.68 11.18 -21.73
C ALA A 6 10.60 10.85 -20.69
N ARG A 7 9.72 11.80 -20.38
CA ARG A 7 8.61 11.62 -19.45
C ARG A 7 7.74 10.47 -19.94
N PRO A 8 7.31 9.55 -19.07
CA PRO A 8 6.42 8.47 -19.48
C PRO A 8 5.10 9.08 -19.99
N SER A 9 4.79 8.85 -21.26
CA SER A 9 3.57 9.36 -21.87
C SER A 9 2.37 8.49 -21.46
N ASN A 10 1.26 9.13 -21.06
CA ASN A 10 -0.05 8.51 -20.90
C ASN A 10 -1.13 9.53 -21.32
N PHE A 11 -2.38 9.08 -21.43
CA PHE A 11 -3.46 9.92 -21.92
C PHE A 11 -3.70 11.18 -21.06
N ILE A 12 -3.48 11.12 -19.74
CA ILE A 12 -3.62 12.28 -18.84
C ILE A 12 -2.53 13.31 -19.14
N ARG A 13 -1.27 12.87 -19.30
CA ARG A 13 -0.16 13.75 -19.67
C ARG A 13 -0.37 14.39 -21.05
N GLN A 14 -0.90 13.63 -22.01
CA GLN A 14 -1.25 14.17 -23.34
C GLN A 14 -2.32 15.27 -23.25
N ILE A 15 -3.32 15.11 -22.36
CA ILE A 15 -4.33 16.15 -22.11
C ILE A 15 -3.69 17.37 -21.48
N ILE A 16 -2.84 17.21 -20.46
CA ILE A 16 -2.16 18.31 -19.78
C ILE A 16 -1.25 19.05 -20.76
N ASP A 17 -0.45 18.34 -21.55
CA ASP A 17 0.43 18.94 -22.57
C ASP A 17 -0.37 19.79 -23.57
N LYS A 18 -1.53 19.28 -24.00
CA LYS A 18 -2.44 19.99 -24.90
C LYS A 18 -3.05 21.23 -24.22
N ASP A 19 -3.57 21.08 -23.01
CA ASP A 19 -4.22 22.19 -22.27
C ASP A 19 -3.23 23.33 -21.99
N LEU A 20 -1.96 23.01 -21.70
CA LEU A 20 -0.88 23.99 -21.54
C LEU A 20 -0.49 24.66 -22.88
N ALA A 21 -0.36 23.88 -23.97
CA ALA A 21 0.00 24.39 -25.30
C ALA A 21 -1.09 25.30 -25.87
N GLU A 22 -2.36 25.01 -25.62
CA GLU A 22 -3.50 25.83 -26.02
C GLU A 22 -3.75 27.03 -25.11
N GLY A 23 -2.98 27.18 -24.02
CA GLY A 23 -3.13 28.29 -23.07
C GLY A 23 -4.38 28.23 -22.20
N LYS A 24 -5.02 27.06 -22.13
CA LYS A 24 -6.18 26.86 -21.27
C LYS A 24 -5.81 26.96 -19.79
N HIS A 25 -4.63 26.48 -19.45
CA HIS A 25 -3.98 26.64 -18.14
C HIS A 25 -2.54 27.11 -18.34
N ASN A 26 -2.02 27.89 -17.39
CA ASN A 26 -0.63 28.34 -17.37
C ASN A 26 0.23 27.57 -16.36
N HIS A 27 -0.37 26.68 -15.60
CA HIS A 27 0.26 25.82 -14.59
C HIS A 27 -0.55 24.52 -14.43
N VAL A 28 0.00 23.57 -13.69
CA VAL A 28 -0.67 22.32 -13.33
C VAL A 28 -0.92 22.30 -11.82
N HIS A 29 -2.15 22.12 -11.43
CA HIS A 29 -2.57 21.98 -10.04
C HIS A 29 -3.50 20.79 -9.89
N THR A 30 -3.05 19.80 -9.14
CA THR A 30 -3.79 18.58 -8.83
C THR A 30 -4.11 18.51 -7.34
N ARG A 31 -4.82 17.51 -6.90
CA ARG A 31 -5.07 17.24 -5.48
C ARG A 31 -5.27 15.75 -5.22
N PHE A 32 -4.96 15.32 -4.03
CA PHE A 32 -5.36 14.04 -3.46
C PHE A 32 -6.41 14.29 -2.38
N PRO A 33 -7.69 13.89 -2.58
CA PRO A 33 -8.80 14.23 -1.69
C PRO A 33 -9.35 13.00 -0.94
N PRO A 34 -8.61 12.40 -0.01
CA PRO A 34 -9.12 11.23 0.72
C PRO A 34 -10.22 11.61 1.72
N GLU A 35 -11.21 10.72 1.90
CA GLU A 35 -12.09 10.76 3.06
C GLU A 35 -11.32 10.27 4.30
N PRO A 36 -11.32 10.99 5.44
CA PRO A 36 -10.61 10.58 6.65
C PRO A 36 -11.41 9.54 7.45
N ASN A 37 -11.73 8.43 6.83
CA ASN A 37 -12.63 7.40 7.35
C ASN A 37 -12.05 5.98 7.33
N GLY A 38 -10.74 5.83 7.09
CA GLY A 38 -10.04 4.55 7.05
C GLY A 38 -8.58 4.66 6.62
N TYR A 39 -7.84 3.59 6.79
CA TYR A 39 -6.45 3.48 6.37
C TYR A 39 -6.33 3.38 4.85
N LEU A 40 -5.28 4.00 4.30
CA LEU A 40 -4.98 3.90 2.88
C LEU A 40 -4.44 2.52 2.51
N HIS A 41 -4.75 2.10 1.30
CA HIS A 41 -4.22 0.86 0.70
C HIS A 41 -3.47 1.15 -0.61
N ILE A 42 -2.84 0.15 -1.19
CA ILE A 42 -2.02 0.27 -2.40
C ILE A 42 -2.78 0.91 -3.60
N GLY A 43 -4.10 0.77 -3.67
CA GLY A 43 -4.91 1.47 -4.66
C GLY A 43 -4.87 3.00 -4.49
N HIS A 44 -4.89 3.48 -3.25
CA HIS A 44 -4.69 4.91 -2.94
C HIS A 44 -3.25 5.35 -3.24
N ALA A 45 -2.24 4.49 -2.99
CA ALA A 45 -0.85 4.80 -3.35
C ALA A 45 -0.70 5.05 -4.86
N LYS A 46 -1.40 4.30 -5.74
CA LYS A 46 -1.44 4.59 -7.18
C LYS A 46 -1.97 5.99 -7.47
N SER A 47 -3.06 6.40 -6.80
CA SER A 47 -3.65 7.74 -6.96
C SER A 47 -2.72 8.84 -6.44
N ILE A 48 -2.07 8.63 -5.29
CA ILE A 48 -1.07 9.54 -4.72
C ILE A 48 0.09 9.71 -5.71
N CYS A 49 0.69 8.61 -6.16
CA CYS A 49 1.79 8.63 -7.13
C CYS A 49 1.42 9.35 -8.44
N LEU A 50 0.17 9.21 -8.89
CA LEU A 50 -0.30 9.89 -10.09
C LEU A 50 -0.44 11.40 -9.86
N ASN A 51 -1.18 11.84 -8.84
CA ASN A 51 -1.47 13.26 -8.60
C ASN A 51 -0.20 14.04 -8.25
N PHE A 52 0.58 13.55 -7.28
CA PHE A 52 1.83 14.18 -6.88
C PHE A 52 2.92 14.04 -7.95
N GLY A 53 3.00 12.89 -8.62
CA GLY A 53 3.96 12.68 -9.71
C GLY A 53 3.72 13.60 -10.91
N ILE A 54 2.46 13.86 -11.28
CA ILE A 54 2.11 14.86 -12.30
C ILE A 54 2.53 16.26 -11.84
N ALA A 55 2.20 16.65 -10.60
CA ALA A 55 2.62 17.95 -10.09
C ALA A 55 4.14 18.12 -10.17
N GLN A 56 4.92 17.12 -9.76
CA GLN A 56 6.39 17.15 -9.85
C GLN A 56 6.89 17.24 -11.30
N ASP A 57 6.34 16.43 -12.21
CA ASP A 57 6.77 16.39 -13.61
C ASP A 57 6.54 17.71 -14.36
N TYR A 58 5.50 18.45 -13.98
CA TYR A 58 5.12 19.73 -14.60
C TYR A 58 5.51 20.95 -13.76
N GLN A 59 6.28 20.77 -12.68
CA GLN A 59 6.67 21.85 -11.76
C GLN A 59 5.45 22.60 -11.22
N GLY A 60 4.35 21.88 -11.04
CA GLY A 60 3.08 22.36 -10.55
C GLY A 60 2.91 22.08 -9.06
N GLN A 61 1.67 22.04 -8.61
CA GLN A 61 1.27 21.87 -7.22
C GLN A 61 0.32 20.69 -7.07
N CYS A 62 0.34 20.04 -5.90
CA CYS A 62 -0.65 19.04 -5.51
C CYS A 62 -1.10 19.30 -4.07
N ASN A 63 -2.39 19.54 -3.88
CA ASN A 63 -2.99 19.73 -2.57
C ASN A 63 -3.29 18.38 -1.90
N LEU A 64 -3.23 18.36 -0.58
CA LEU A 64 -3.89 17.35 0.24
C LEU A 64 -5.16 17.97 0.81
N ARG A 65 -6.33 17.44 0.42
CA ARG A 65 -7.63 17.88 0.93
C ARG A 65 -8.39 16.71 1.54
N PHE A 66 -8.75 16.82 2.79
CA PHE A 66 -9.66 15.87 3.41
C PHE A 66 -11.10 16.17 2.99
N ASP A 67 -11.77 15.17 2.38
CA ASP A 67 -13.20 15.24 2.13
C ASP A 67 -13.95 14.82 3.40
N ASP A 68 -14.15 15.80 4.26
CA ASP A 68 -14.76 15.65 5.58
C ASP A 68 -16.23 16.12 5.58
N THR A 69 -17.01 15.69 4.59
CA THR A 69 -18.44 16.04 4.46
C THR A 69 -19.37 15.15 5.28
N ASN A 70 -18.86 14.08 5.88
CA ASN A 70 -19.67 13.12 6.64
C ASN A 70 -19.26 13.05 8.12
N PRO A 71 -19.92 13.80 9.02
CA PRO A 71 -19.50 13.96 10.41
C PRO A 71 -19.49 12.67 11.24
N GLU A 72 -20.14 11.59 10.80
CA GLU A 72 -20.26 10.36 11.59
C GLU A 72 -19.10 9.37 11.39
N LYS A 73 -18.26 9.55 10.40
CA LYS A 73 -17.28 8.54 9.97
C LYS A 73 -15.84 9.00 10.02
N GLU A 74 -15.61 10.22 10.42
CA GLU A 74 -14.30 10.89 10.33
C GLU A 74 -13.59 10.82 11.67
N ASP A 75 -12.30 10.44 11.64
CA ASP A 75 -11.47 10.33 12.82
C ASP A 75 -10.09 10.96 12.59
N ILE A 76 -9.59 11.66 13.60
CA ILE A 76 -8.25 12.26 13.61
C ILE A 76 -7.16 11.19 13.39
N GLU A 77 -7.36 9.98 13.88
CA GLU A 77 -6.42 8.87 13.66
C GLU A 77 -6.18 8.63 12.17
N TYR A 78 -7.25 8.63 11.36
CA TYR A 78 -7.12 8.45 9.91
C TYR A 78 -6.47 9.65 9.23
N VAL A 79 -6.75 10.87 9.69
CA VAL A 79 -6.08 12.08 9.18
C VAL A 79 -4.56 11.97 9.34
N GLU A 80 -4.08 11.63 10.55
CA GLU A 80 -2.65 11.49 10.83
C GLU A 80 -2.03 10.31 10.06
N SER A 81 -2.74 9.19 9.95
CA SER A 81 -2.28 8.04 9.15
C SER A 81 -2.10 8.40 7.69
N ILE A 82 -3.07 9.11 7.09
CA ILE A 82 -3.02 9.53 5.68
C ILE A 82 -1.86 10.50 5.43
N LYS A 83 -1.63 11.47 6.31
CA LYS A 83 -0.48 12.39 6.24
C LYS A 83 0.84 11.62 6.26
N ASN A 84 0.96 10.69 7.20
CA ASN A 84 2.15 9.85 7.33
C ASN A 84 2.37 8.99 6.07
N ASP A 85 1.32 8.44 5.48
CA ASP A 85 1.41 7.61 4.28
C ASP A 85 1.86 8.41 3.05
N VAL A 86 1.34 9.63 2.86
CA VAL A 86 1.78 10.53 1.77
C VAL A 86 3.26 10.89 1.93
N ASN A 87 3.67 11.29 3.14
CA ASN A 87 5.06 11.63 3.44
C ASN A 87 5.98 10.41 3.29
N TRP A 88 5.56 9.25 3.78
CA TRP A 88 6.33 8.01 3.64
C TRP A 88 6.54 7.63 2.16
N LEU A 89 5.53 7.85 1.31
CA LEU A 89 5.68 7.64 -0.14
C LEU A 89 6.66 8.63 -0.79
N GLY A 90 7.17 9.63 -0.04
CA GLY A 90 8.15 10.61 -0.49
C GLY A 90 7.53 11.81 -1.20
N PHE A 91 6.28 12.14 -0.87
CA PHE A 91 5.59 13.30 -1.42
C PHE A 91 5.29 14.35 -0.34
N GLU A 92 5.27 15.60 -0.76
CA GLU A 92 4.89 16.76 0.04
C GLU A 92 3.77 17.49 -0.68
N TRP A 93 2.73 17.87 0.06
CA TRP A 93 1.62 18.66 -0.49
C TRP A 93 1.95 20.16 -0.50
N ALA A 94 1.26 20.90 -1.34
CA ALA A 94 1.43 22.35 -1.46
C ALA A 94 0.70 23.09 -0.34
N GLY A 95 1.38 24.01 0.32
CA GLY A 95 0.79 24.87 1.34
C GLY A 95 0.20 24.13 2.53
N ASP A 96 -0.93 24.65 3.02
CA ASP A 96 -1.66 24.06 4.13
C ASP A 96 -2.54 22.90 3.71
N ILE A 97 -2.91 22.05 4.66
CA ILE A 97 -3.90 20.99 4.44
C ILE A 97 -5.28 21.62 4.31
N HIS A 98 -6.02 21.22 3.28
CA HIS A 98 -7.38 21.63 3.07
C HIS A 98 -8.38 20.64 3.66
N TYR A 99 -9.52 21.16 4.10
CA TYR A 99 -10.69 20.38 4.52
C TYR A 99 -11.91 20.89 3.78
N SER A 100 -12.76 19.98 3.28
CA SER A 100 -14.00 20.37 2.64
C SER A 100 -14.90 21.20 3.57
N SER A 101 -14.82 20.93 4.86
CA SER A 101 -15.54 21.70 5.90
C SER A 101 -15.10 23.15 6.02
N ASN A 102 -13.88 23.52 5.57
CA ASN A 102 -13.45 24.91 5.50
C ASN A 102 -14.29 25.75 4.54
N TYR A 103 -14.95 25.08 3.58
CA TYR A 103 -15.75 25.70 2.53
C TYR A 103 -17.25 25.64 2.79
N PHE A 104 -17.73 25.17 3.94
CA PHE A 104 -19.16 24.98 4.21
C PHE A 104 -19.97 26.28 4.10
N ASP A 105 -19.43 27.43 4.51
CA ASP A 105 -20.09 28.72 4.33
C ASP A 105 -20.21 29.10 2.85
N ALA A 106 -19.17 28.89 2.04
CA ALA A 106 -19.18 29.13 0.60
C ALA A 106 -20.14 28.17 -0.13
N LEU A 107 -20.08 26.87 0.23
CA LEU A 107 -20.96 25.83 -0.31
C LEU A 107 -22.43 26.16 -0.04
N HIS A 108 -22.76 26.64 1.16
CA HIS A 108 -24.10 27.10 1.51
C HIS A 108 -24.51 28.30 0.61
N GLY A 109 -23.60 29.26 0.39
CA GLY A 109 -23.84 30.39 -0.49
C GLY A 109 -24.16 29.99 -1.93
N TYR A 110 -23.39 29.05 -2.50
CA TYR A 110 -23.65 28.50 -3.84
C TYR A 110 -24.96 27.69 -3.93
N ALA A 111 -25.34 27.01 -2.85
CA ALA A 111 -26.64 26.34 -2.80
C ALA A 111 -27.80 27.33 -2.82
N VAL A 112 -27.67 28.45 -2.07
CA VAL A 112 -28.64 29.58 -2.14
C VAL A 112 -28.68 30.14 -3.55
N GLU A 113 -27.55 30.40 -4.19
CA GLU A 113 -27.49 30.89 -5.59
C GLU A 113 -28.23 29.95 -6.56
N LEU A 114 -28.08 28.63 -6.43
CA LEU A 114 -28.83 27.68 -7.26
C LEU A 114 -30.35 27.78 -7.02
N ILE A 115 -30.79 27.99 -5.78
CA ILE A 115 -32.23 28.21 -5.48
C ILE A 115 -32.72 29.51 -6.12
N GLU A 116 -31.97 30.62 -5.98
CA GLU A 116 -32.30 31.92 -6.56
C GLU A 116 -32.42 31.88 -8.09
N LYS A 117 -31.61 31.01 -8.74
CA LYS A 117 -31.70 30.74 -10.19
C LYS A 117 -32.82 29.76 -10.56
N GLY A 118 -33.58 29.25 -9.61
CA GLY A 118 -34.60 28.22 -9.83
C GLY A 118 -34.06 26.86 -10.25
N LEU A 119 -32.79 26.58 -9.92
CA LEU A 119 -32.05 25.38 -10.28
C LEU A 119 -31.90 24.39 -9.10
N ALA A 120 -32.48 24.72 -7.94
CA ALA A 120 -32.58 23.81 -6.81
C ALA A 120 -33.89 24.02 -6.05
N TYR A 121 -34.34 22.96 -5.36
CA TYR A 121 -35.58 22.98 -4.58
C TYR A 121 -35.46 22.10 -3.34
N VAL A 122 -36.22 22.44 -2.29
CA VAL A 122 -36.32 21.63 -1.07
C VAL A 122 -37.32 20.51 -1.30
N GLU A 123 -36.87 19.30 -1.10
CA GLU A 123 -37.62 18.06 -1.22
C GLU A 123 -38.04 17.58 0.16
N GLU A 124 -39.30 17.15 0.31
CA GLU A 124 -39.83 16.58 1.54
C GLU A 124 -40.31 15.12 1.36
N LEU A 125 -40.01 14.49 0.23
CA LEU A 125 -40.14 13.05 0.06
C LEU A 125 -39.08 12.30 0.88
N THR A 126 -39.45 11.15 1.40
CA THR A 126 -38.50 10.23 2.05
C THR A 126 -37.47 9.68 1.08
N ALA A 127 -36.36 9.17 1.57
CA ALA A 127 -35.32 8.57 0.73
C ALA A 127 -35.85 7.39 -0.13
N GLU A 128 -36.84 6.66 0.33
CA GLU A 128 -37.47 5.58 -0.42
C GLU A 128 -38.34 6.12 -1.56
N GLU A 129 -39.17 7.12 -1.28
CA GLU A 129 -39.97 7.81 -2.30
C GLU A 129 -39.09 8.51 -3.34
N ILE A 130 -38.03 9.20 -2.93
CA ILE A 130 -37.04 9.78 -3.87
C ILE A 130 -36.47 8.72 -4.80
N ARG A 131 -36.15 7.54 -4.27
CA ARG A 131 -35.62 6.41 -5.07
C ARG A 131 -36.66 5.91 -6.06
N GLU A 132 -37.94 5.79 -5.65
CA GLU A 132 -39.03 5.41 -6.54
C GLU A 132 -39.24 6.47 -7.66
N TYR A 133 -39.33 7.76 -7.29
CA TYR A 133 -39.51 8.85 -8.25
C TYR A 133 -38.34 8.96 -9.23
N ARG A 134 -37.11 8.68 -8.79
CA ARG A 134 -35.93 8.71 -9.63
C ARG A 134 -35.95 7.66 -10.75
N GLY A 135 -36.70 6.57 -10.57
CA GLY A 135 -36.78 5.47 -11.52
C GLY A 135 -35.54 4.58 -11.53
N THR A 136 -35.34 3.86 -12.63
CA THR A 136 -34.26 2.88 -12.81
C THR A 136 -33.42 3.19 -14.05
N LEU A 137 -32.38 2.39 -14.31
CA LEU A 137 -31.58 2.49 -15.54
C LEU A 137 -32.45 2.31 -16.81
N THR A 138 -33.52 1.52 -16.73
CA THR A 138 -34.41 1.21 -17.87
C THR A 138 -35.75 1.96 -17.86
N ALA A 139 -36.06 2.67 -16.77
CA ALA A 139 -37.27 3.46 -16.65
C ALA A 139 -36.93 4.89 -16.24
N PRO A 140 -37.47 5.93 -16.94
CA PRO A 140 -37.26 7.32 -16.58
C PRO A 140 -37.83 7.62 -15.19
N GLY A 141 -37.33 8.69 -14.59
CA GLY A 141 -37.90 9.23 -13.36
C GLY A 141 -39.15 10.07 -13.64
N LYS A 142 -39.85 10.42 -12.56
CA LYS A 142 -41.00 11.35 -12.56
C LYS A 142 -40.69 12.54 -11.66
N PRO A 143 -41.18 13.75 -11.99
CA PRO A 143 -40.98 14.92 -11.15
C PRO A 143 -41.58 14.75 -9.75
N SER A 144 -40.89 15.28 -8.74
CA SER A 144 -41.40 15.38 -7.38
C SER A 144 -42.57 16.38 -7.33
N PRO A 145 -43.59 16.21 -6.47
CA PRO A 145 -44.63 17.18 -6.23
C PRO A 145 -44.10 18.52 -5.68
N TYR A 146 -42.89 18.54 -5.13
CA TYR A 146 -42.25 19.72 -4.55
C TYR A 146 -41.32 20.47 -5.53
N ARG A 147 -41.12 19.92 -6.73
CA ARG A 147 -40.14 20.41 -7.72
C ARG A 147 -40.44 21.83 -8.23
N ASP A 148 -41.69 22.21 -8.25
CA ASP A 148 -42.16 23.48 -8.82
C ASP A 148 -42.57 24.52 -7.77
N ARG A 149 -42.07 24.41 -6.54
CA ARG A 149 -42.18 25.45 -5.49
C ARG A 149 -41.53 26.75 -5.94
N SER A 150 -42.06 27.89 -5.44
CA SER A 150 -41.46 29.19 -5.71
C SER A 150 -40.04 29.32 -5.14
N ILE A 151 -39.27 30.24 -5.67
CA ILE A 151 -37.92 30.56 -5.19
C ILE A 151 -37.99 30.99 -3.71
N GLU A 152 -38.92 31.86 -3.36
CA GLU A 152 -39.09 32.39 -2.02
C GLU A 152 -39.42 31.29 -1.01
N GLU A 153 -40.28 30.35 -1.39
CA GLU A 153 -40.61 29.19 -0.54
C GLU A 153 -39.41 28.30 -0.34
N ASN A 154 -38.65 27.97 -1.39
CA ASN A 154 -37.45 27.17 -1.32
C ASN A 154 -36.36 27.81 -0.46
N LEU A 155 -36.13 29.13 -0.57
CA LEU A 155 -35.20 29.87 0.29
C LEU A 155 -35.61 29.79 1.76
N SER A 156 -36.90 30.02 2.05
CA SER A 156 -37.42 29.92 3.42
C SER A 156 -37.26 28.51 4.01
N LEU A 157 -37.52 27.45 3.22
CA LEU A 157 -37.40 26.08 3.65
C LEU A 157 -35.92 25.66 3.82
N PHE A 158 -35.03 26.13 2.95
CA PHE A 158 -33.60 25.83 3.07
C PHE A 158 -32.98 26.51 4.30
N GLU A 159 -33.37 27.74 4.61
CA GLU A 159 -33.01 28.43 5.85
C GLU A 159 -33.59 27.69 7.09
N LYS A 160 -34.81 27.18 7.00
CA LYS A 160 -35.42 26.34 8.05
C LYS A 160 -34.61 25.04 8.22
N MET A 161 -34.13 24.40 7.15
CA MET A 161 -33.25 23.22 7.24
C MET A 161 -31.96 23.55 8.01
N LYS A 162 -31.31 24.68 7.66
CA LYS A 162 -30.06 25.15 8.29
C LYS A 162 -30.23 25.40 9.78
N ASN A 163 -31.40 25.91 10.18
CA ASN A 163 -31.72 26.25 11.57
C ASN A 163 -32.33 25.08 12.37
N GLY A 164 -32.24 23.84 11.85
CA GLY A 164 -32.70 22.63 12.55
C GLY A 164 -34.21 22.45 12.59
N GLY A 165 -34.96 23.11 11.71
CA GLY A 165 -36.40 23.04 11.66
C GLY A 165 -36.98 21.77 11.00
N PHE A 166 -36.14 20.84 10.57
CA PHE A 166 -36.50 19.51 10.06
C PHE A 166 -35.69 18.44 10.77
N LYS A 167 -36.27 17.26 10.95
CA LYS A 167 -35.53 16.08 11.40
C LYS A 167 -34.74 15.44 10.25
N GLU A 168 -33.83 14.56 10.61
CA GLU A 168 -33.13 13.74 9.63
C GLU A 168 -34.11 12.94 8.75
N GLY A 169 -33.91 13.00 7.43
CA GLY A 169 -34.78 12.32 6.46
C GLY A 169 -36.09 13.02 6.14
N GLU A 170 -36.48 14.12 6.83
CA GLU A 170 -37.70 14.87 6.55
C GLU A 170 -37.54 15.85 5.37
N ALA A 171 -36.33 16.35 5.15
CA ALA A 171 -36.07 17.27 4.02
C ALA A 171 -34.64 17.13 3.49
N CYS A 172 -34.47 17.44 2.23
CA CYS A 172 -33.16 17.61 1.57
C CYS A 172 -33.24 18.66 0.48
N LEU A 173 -32.08 19.23 0.07
CA LEU A 173 -32.00 20.09 -1.10
C LEU A 173 -31.63 19.25 -2.32
N ARG A 174 -32.38 19.38 -3.41
CA ARG A 174 -32.11 18.71 -4.68
C ARG A 174 -31.85 19.72 -5.80
N ALA A 175 -30.93 19.37 -6.70
CA ALA A 175 -30.79 20.09 -7.97
C ALA A 175 -32.01 19.85 -8.86
N LYS A 176 -32.40 20.87 -9.65
CA LYS A 176 -33.48 20.79 -10.62
C LYS A 176 -32.88 20.67 -12.02
N ILE A 177 -32.69 19.42 -12.50
CA ILE A 177 -32.02 19.12 -13.77
C ILE A 177 -32.99 18.45 -14.76
N ASP A 178 -32.94 17.10 -14.84
CA ASP A 178 -33.74 16.33 -15.81
C ASP A 178 -34.10 14.93 -15.25
N MET A 179 -35.35 14.77 -14.83
CA MET A 179 -35.84 13.49 -14.29
C MET A 179 -35.95 12.40 -15.36
N THR A 180 -35.84 12.74 -16.64
CA THR A 180 -35.89 11.78 -17.76
C THR A 180 -34.51 11.39 -18.28
N SER A 181 -33.44 11.98 -17.75
CA SER A 181 -32.07 11.72 -18.16
C SER A 181 -31.73 10.22 -18.15
N SER A 182 -31.00 9.76 -19.14
CA SER A 182 -30.42 8.41 -19.17
C SER A 182 -29.37 8.19 -18.07
N PHE A 183 -28.80 9.26 -17.53
CA PHE A 183 -27.85 9.24 -16.41
C PHE A 183 -28.60 9.50 -15.10
N ILE A 184 -28.64 8.49 -14.24
CA ILE A 184 -29.35 8.58 -12.95
C ILE A 184 -28.82 9.74 -12.09
N VAL A 185 -27.51 10.03 -12.14
CA VAL A 185 -26.87 11.11 -11.41
C VAL A 185 -27.41 12.51 -11.79
N MET A 186 -28.04 12.64 -12.97
CA MET A 186 -28.64 13.89 -13.45
C MET A 186 -30.15 14.00 -13.14
N ARG A 187 -30.75 12.99 -12.51
CA ARG A 187 -32.19 12.98 -12.15
C ARG A 187 -32.41 13.65 -10.81
N ASP A 188 -32.32 14.95 -10.78
CA ASP A 188 -32.47 15.83 -9.62
C ASP A 188 -31.73 15.27 -8.38
N PRO A 189 -30.38 15.23 -8.41
CA PRO A 189 -29.57 14.70 -7.33
C PRO A 189 -29.71 15.51 -6.04
N VAL A 190 -29.52 14.86 -4.89
CA VAL A 190 -29.46 15.51 -3.58
C VAL A 190 -28.16 16.30 -3.46
N LEU A 191 -28.25 17.58 -3.09
CA LEU A 191 -27.11 18.49 -2.85
C LEU A 191 -26.81 18.64 -1.36
N TYR A 192 -27.85 18.72 -0.49
CA TYR A 192 -27.75 18.84 0.96
C TYR A 192 -28.71 17.90 1.67
N ARG A 193 -28.27 17.39 2.80
CA ARG A 193 -29.08 16.57 3.73
C ARG A 193 -29.07 17.15 5.14
N VAL A 194 -30.13 16.90 5.90
CA VAL A 194 -30.18 17.17 7.35
C VAL A 194 -29.48 16.07 8.10
N ARG A 195 -28.56 16.44 9.02
CA ARG A 195 -27.82 15.51 9.87
C ARG A 195 -27.47 16.18 11.20
N PHE A 196 -27.83 15.57 12.31
CA PHE A 196 -27.50 16.04 13.65
C PHE A 196 -26.33 15.21 14.22
N ALA A 197 -25.12 15.66 13.93
CA ALA A 197 -23.90 15.04 14.44
C ALA A 197 -22.82 16.11 14.64
N THR A 198 -22.02 15.96 15.68
CA THR A 198 -20.86 16.83 15.94
C THR A 198 -19.77 16.56 14.92
N HIS A 199 -19.36 17.58 14.19
CA HIS A 199 -18.32 17.48 13.16
C HIS A 199 -16.92 17.73 13.76
N HIS A 200 -15.93 16.95 13.37
CA HIS A 200 -14.59 17.00 13.94
C HIS A 200 -13.87 18.36 13.78
N GLN A 201 -14.21 19.16 12.75
CA GLN A 201 -13.64 20.50 12.53
C GLN A 201 -14.61 21.62 12.92
N THR A 202 -15.89 21.52 12.60
CA THR A 202 -16.87 22.62 12.76
C THR A 202 -17.75 22.46 14.00
N GLY A 203 -17.61 21.36 14.76
CA GLY A 203 -18.45 21.11 15.94
C GLY A 203 -19.93 21.03 15.59
N ASP A 204 -20.78 21.70 16.37
CA ASP A 204 -22.24 21.69 16.20
C ASP A 204 -22.76 22.91 15.40
N LYS A 205 -21.87 23.59 14.66
CA LYS A 205 -22.25 24.78 13.85
C LYS A 205 -23.27 24.44 12.77
N TRP A 206 -23.22 23.24 12.20
CA TRP A 206 -24.05 22.81 11.08
C TRP A 206 -24.93 21.63 11.46
N CYS A 207 -26.18 21.63 10.98
CA CYS A 207 -27.07 20.49 10.98
C CYS A 207 -27.55 20.10 9.58
N ILE A 208 -27.01 20.77 8.55
CA ILE A 208 -27.12 20.38 7.13
C ILE A 208 -25.74 20.18 6.56
N TYR A 209 -25.56 19.13 5.78
CA TYR A 209 -24.27 18.76 5.21
C TYR A 209 -24.40 18.58 3.70
N PRO A 210 -23.44 19.13 2.93
CA PRO A 210 -23.46 18.97 1.48
C PRO A 210 -23.12 17.52 1.11
N MET A 211 -23.63 17.09 -0.04
CA MET A 211 -23.27 15.79 -0.62
C MET A 211 -21.94 15.90 -1.37
N TYR A 212 -21.24 14.76 -1.48
CA TYR A 212 -19.94 14.67 -2.15
C TYR A 212 -19.92 15.33 -3.53
N ASP A 213 -20.86 14.98 -4.40
CA ASP A 213 -20.89 15.50 -5.79
C ASP A 213 -21.00 17.03 -5.89
N PHE A 214 -21.67 17.66 -4.92
CA PHE A 214 -21.76 19.12 -4.86
C PHE A 214 -20.51 19.76 -4.27
N THR A 215 -19.95 19.14 -3.22
CA THR A 215 -18.76 19.66 -2.52
C THR A 215 -17.51 19.56 -3.37
N HIS A 216 -17.32 18.42 -4.01
CA HIS A 216 -16.09 18.04 -4.70
C HIS A 216 -15.69 19.03 -5.80
N CYS A 217 -16.59 19.36 -6.71
CA CYS A 217 -16.34 20.29 -7.82
C CYS A 217 -16.08 21.72 -7.33
N ILE A 218 -16.84 22.17 -6.34
CA ILE A 218 -16.70 23.52 -5.77
C ILE A 218 -15.39 23.64 -5.00
N SER A 219 -15.03 22.65 -4.19
CA SER A 219 -13.73 22.62 -3.50
C SER A 219 -12.57 22.65 -4.49
N ASP A 220 -12.63 21.86 -5.57
CA ASP A 220 -11.62 21.90 -6.63
C ASP A 220 -11.49 23.31 -7.24
N ALA A 221 -12.62 23.97 -7.50
CA ALA A 221 -12.61 25.32 -8.06
C ALA A 221 -12.08 26.37 -7.09
N LEU A 222 -12.46 26.31 -5.79
CA LEU A 222 -11.98 27.23 -4.76
C LEU A 222 -10.46 27.10 -4.52
N GLU A 223 -9.91 25.89 -4.71
CA GLU A 223 -8.48 25.62 -4.58
C GLU A 223 -7.69 25.90 -5.88
N GLY A 224 -8.34 26.29 -6.96
CA GLY A 224 -7.68 26.56 -8.25
C GLY A 224 -7.13 25.30 -8.92
N ILE A 225 -7.73 24.14 -8.68
CA ILE A 225 -7.35 22.87 -9.32
C ILE A 225 -7.59 22.98 -10.83
N THR A 226 -6.59 22.56 -11.61
CA THR A 226 -6.70 22.55 -13.08
C THR A 226 -7.18 21.20 -13.61
N HIS A 227 -6.62 20.12 -13.10
CA HIS A 227 -6.90 18.76 -13.52
C HIS A 227 -7.32 17.92 -12.30
N SER A 228 -8.61 17.64 -12.23
CA SER A 228 -9.25 16.86 -11.18
C SER A 228 -9.21 15.39 -11.54
N LEU A 229 -8.25 14.63 -10.98
CA LEU A 229 -8.03 13.23 -11.31
C LEU A 229 -8.78 12.33 -10.34
N CYS A 230 -9.57 11.38 -10.86
CA CYS A 230 -10.31 10.41 -10.04
C CYS A 230 -10.41 9.04 -10.73
N THR A 231 -11.01 8.06 -10.07
CA THR A 231 -11.19 6.72 -10.64
C THR A 231 -12.43 6.65 -11.55
N LEU A 232 -12.46 5.64 -12.44
CA LEU A 232 -13.54 5.44 -13.42
C LEU A 232 -14.94 5.30 -12.82
N GLU A 233 -15.04 4.94 -11.55
CA GLU A 233 -16.33 4.85 -10.85
C GLU A 233 -17.08 6.20 -10.80
N PHE A 234 -16.36 7.32 -10.94
CA PHE A 234 -16.92 8.68 -10.97
C PHE A 234 -17.17 9.22 -12.39
N GLN A 235 -17.05 8.38 -13.42
CA GLN A 235 -17.19 8.83 -14.81
C GLN A 235 -18.56 9.46 -15.11
N ASP A 236 -19.63 8.87 -14.60
CA ASP A 236 -20.97 9.41 -14.78
C ASP A 236 -21.19 10.69 -13.96
N ASN A 237 -20.54 10.79 -12.79
CA ASN A 237 -20.62 11.94 -11.91
C ASN A 237 -20.01 13.21 -12.51
N ARG A 238 -19.09 13.10 -13.49
CA ARG A 238 -18.53 14.26 -14.20
C ARG A 238 -19.59 15.16 -14.81
N ARG A 239 -20.73 14.62 -15.25
CA ARG A 239 -21.85 15.43 -15.77
C ARG A 239 -22.43 16.37 -14.73
N LEU A 240 -22.56 15.88 -13.50
CA LEU A 240 -23.02 16.70 -12.39
C LEU A 240 -21.94 17.69 -11.93
N TYR A 241 -20.67 17.26 -11.94
CA TYR A 241 -19.51 18.11 -11.68
C TYR A 241 -19.50 19.33 -12.62
N ASP A 242 -19.60 19.10 -13.93
CA ASP A 242 -19.63 20.16 -14.94
C ASP A 242 -20.90 21.02 -14.78
N TRP A 243 -22.08 20.41 -14.59
CA TRP A 243 -23.35 21.14 -14.41
C TRP A 243 -23.33 22.08 -13.21
N VAL A 244 -22.79 21.66 -12.07
CA VAL A 244 -22.70 22.51 -10.88
C VAL A 244 -21.84 23.73 -11.17
N LEU A 245 -20.64 23.55 -11.71
CA LEU A 245 -19.71 24.64 -11.99
C LEU A 245 -20.26 25.64 -13.07
N GLU A 246 -20.96 25.12 -14.06
CA GLU A 246 -21.60 25.96 -15.11
C GLU A 246 -22.77 26.82 -14.58
N ASN A 247 -23.36 26.45 -13.46
CA ASN A 247 -24.56 27.09 -12.92
C ASN A 247 -24.32 27.95 -11.67
N ILE A 248 -23.10 28.05 -11.16
CA ILE A 248 -22.73 28.93 -10.03
C ILE A 248 -21.72 29.99 -10.45
N SER A 249 -21.64 31.06 -9.67
CA SER A 249 -20.74 32.21 -9.94
C SER A 249 -19.34 31.94 -9.40
N ILE A 250 -18.61 30.97 -9.98
CA ILE A 250 -17.25 30.61 -9.62
C ILE A 250 -16.32 30.81 -10.83
N GLU A 251 -15.17 31.47 -10.61
CA GLU A 251 -14.24 31.81 -11.71
C GLU A 251 -13.47 30.62 -12.24
N CYS A 252 -12.92 29.80 -11.35
CA CYS A 252 -12.12 28.64 -11.72
C CYS A 252 -13.01 27.50 -12.23
N GLN A 253 -12.64 26.94 -13.37
CA GLN A 253 -13.36 25.86 -14.03
C GLN A 253 -12.44 24.63 -14.15
N PRO A 254 -12.22 23.88 -13.04
CA PRO A 254 -11.47 22.64 -13.10
C PRO A 254 -12.18 21.60 -13.94
N ARG A 255 -11.43 20.62 -14.46
CA ARG A 255 -12.04 19.53 -15.22
C ARG A 255 -11.66 18.18 -14.65
N GLN A 256 -12.66 17.31 -14.54
CA GLN A 256 -12.50 15.94 -14.05
C GLN A 256 -12.01 15.01 -15.18
N TYR A 257 -11.01 14.17 -14.86
CA TYR A 257 -10.47 13.14 -15.73
C TYR A 257 -10.35 11.83 -14.96
N GLU A 258 -10.87 10.76 -15.54
CA GLU A 258 -10.97 9.47 -14.87
C GLU A 258 -9.93 8.48 -15.41
N PHE A 259 -9.40 7.67 -14.50
CA PHE A 259 -8.48 6.57 -14.78
C PHE A 259 -8.92 5.28 -14.08
N SER A 260 -8.41 4.12 -14.56
CA SER A 260 -8.74 2.84 -13.95
C SER A 260 -8.18 2.72 -12.54
N ARG A 261 -9.01 2.21 -11.63
CA ARG A 261 -8.55 1.82 -10.28
C ARG A 261 -7.55 0.67 -10.37
N LEU A 262 -6.80 0.44 -9.31
CA LEU A 262 -5.95 -0.74 -9.18
C LEU A 262 -6.80 -1.92 -8.71
N ASN A 263 -6.79 -2.99 -9.48
CA ASN A 263 -7.22 -4.32 -9.05
C ASN A 263 -5.96 -5.20 -9.00
N LEU A 264 -5.66 -5.75 -7.83
CA LEU A 264 -4.46 -6.55 -7.59
C LEU A 264 -4.88 -7.96 -7.21
N GLU A 265 -4.27 -8.96 -7.82
CA GLU A 265 -4.52 -10.36 -7.51
C GLU A 265 -4.25 -10.70 -6.05
N TYR A 266 -4.91 -11.74 -5.55
CA TYR A 266 -4.74 -12.27 -4.20
C TYR A 266 -4.97 -11.23 -3.09
N THR A 267 -5.74 -10.16 -3.39
CA THR A 267 -6.05 -9.09 -2.44
C THR A 267 -7.52 -8.69 -2.49
N VAL A 268 -8.00 -8.10 -1.40
CA VAL A 268 -9.26 -7.35 -1.37
C VAL A 268 -8.94 -5.90 -1.04
N MET A 269 -9.59 -4.95 -1.73
CA MET A 269 -9.37 -3.51 -1.51
C MET A 269 -10.66 -2.78 -1.09
N SER A 270 -11.79 -3.48 -1.07
CA SER A 270 -13.04 -2.91 -0.57
C SER A 270 -12.94 -2.69 0.95
N LYS A 271 -13.21 -1.47 1.41
CA LYS A 271 -13.18 -1.08 2.83
C LYS A 271 -13.98 -2.05 3.70
N ARG A 272 -15.18 -2.46 3.25
CA ARG A 272 -16.02 -3.42 3.98
C ARG A 272 -15.30 -4.75 4.20
N LYS A 273 -14.68 -5.31 3.15
CA LYS A 273 -13.97 -6.60 3.25
C LYS A 273 -12.70 -6.48 4.10
N LEU A 274 -11.95 -5.38 3.97
CA LEU A 274 -10.79 -5.12 4.82
C LEU A 274 -11.19 -4.99 6.29
N ASN A 275 -12.29 -4.28 6.58
CA ASN A 275 -12.83 -4.18 7.93
C ASN A 275 -13.22 -5.55 8.49
N THR A 276 -13.88 -6.41 7.70
CA THR A 276 -14.22 -7.79 8.10
C THR A 276 -12.97 -8.56 8.50
N LEU A 277 -11.86 -8.49 7.74
CA LEU A 277 -10.60 -9.16 8.09
C LEU A 277 -10.09 -8.76 9.47
N VAL A 278 -10.20 -7.47 9.82
CA VAL A 278 -9.74 -6.94 11.10
C VAL A 278 -10.72 -7.25 12.24
N THR A 279 -12.02 -7.02 12.04
CA THR A 279 -13.04 -7.22 13.09
C THR A 279 -13.22 -8.66 13.46
N ASP A 280 -13.14 -9.57 12.48
CA ASP A 280 -13.25 -11.02 12.68
C ASP A 280 -11.91 -11.65 13.11
N LYS A 281 -10.87 -10.82 13.33
CA LYS A 281 -9.54 -11.24 13.76
C LYS A 281 -8.86 -12.27 12.84
N LEU A 282 -9.13 -12.18 11.54
CA LEU A 282 -8.50 -13.00 10.52
C LEU A 282 -7.06 -12.50 10.20
N VAL A 283 -6.80 -11.26 10.55
CA VAL A 283 -5.48 -10.61 10.56
C VAL A 283 -5.26 -9.91 11.89
N SER A 284 -4.02 -9.54 12.22
CA SER A 284 -3.66 -8.92 13.50
C SER A 284 -4.12 -7.45 13.64
N GLY A 285 -4.44 -6.79 12.54
CA GLY A 285 -4.90 -5.39 12.51
C GLY A 285 -4.74 -4.77 11.14
N TRP A 286 -4.97 -3.47 11.05
CA TRP A 286 -4.86 -2.71 9.80
C TRP A 286 -3.43 -2.64 9.24
N ASP A 287 -2.43 -2.82 10.08
CA ASP A 287 -1.01 -2.87 9.73
C ASP A 287 -0.44 -4.30 9.68
N ASP A 288 -1.29 -5.32 9.62
CA ASP A 288 -0.84 -6.70 9.40
C ASP A 288 -0.05 -6.77 8.09
N PRO A 289 1.17 -7.36 8.09
CA PRO A 289 2.01 -7.46 6.90
C PRO A 289 1.40 -8.20 5.70
N ARG A 290 0.25 -8.86 5.87
CA ARG A 290 -0.52 -9.52 4.80
C ARG A 290 -1.58 -8.62 4.18
N MET A 291 -1.88 -7.48 4.83
CA MET A 291 -2.86 -6.52 4.36
C MET A 291 -2.30 -5.66 3.22
N PRO A 292 -3.14 -5.27 2.24
CA PRO A 292 -2.71 -4.37 1.16
C PRO A 292 -2.72 -2.89 1.58
N THR A 293 -2.89 -2.59 2.86
CA THR A 293 -2.77 -1.24 3.42
C THR A 293 -1.34 -0.74 3.29
N ILE A 294 -1.14 0.56 3.17
CA ILE A 294 0.21 1.16 3.11
C ILE A 294 0.96 0.85 4.39
N SER A 295 0.30 0.93 5.55
CA SER A 295 0.90 0.58 6.84
C SER A 295 1.29 -0.91 6.92
N GLY A 296 0.48 -1.82 6.38
CA GLY A 296 0.81 -3.25 6.34
C GLY A 296 1.98 -3.55 5.40
N LEU A 297 1.99 -2.96 4.22
CA LEU A 297 3.09 -3.10 3.26
C LEU A 297 4.40 -2.54 3.83
N ARG A 298 4.35 -1.37 4.47
CA ARG A 298 5.49 -0.75 5.15
C ARG A 298 6.04 -1.65 6.26
N ARG A 299 5.19 -2.16 7.15
CA ARG A 299 5.57 -3.09 8.22
C ARG A 299 6.14 -4.42 7.69
N ARG A 300 5.70 -4.84 6.50
CA ARG A 300 6.26 -6.00 5.78
C ARG A 300 7.64 -5.71 5.18
N GLY A 301 8.06 -4.46 5.08
CA GLY A 301 9.35 -4.05 4.55
C GLY A 301 9.31 -3.60 3.08
N PHE A 302 8.14 -3.27 2.53
CA PHE A 302 8.07 -2.59 1.24
C PHE A 302 8.62 -1.17 1.38
N THR A 303 9.35 -0.73 0.36
CA THR A 303 9.95 0.60 0.33
C THR A 303 9.07 1.58 -0.45
N PRO A 304 9.14 2.88 -0.12
CA PRO A 304 8.47 3.91 -0.93
C PRO A 304 8.87 3.85 -2.41
N GLY A 305 10.16 3.61 -2.68
CA GLY A 305 10.70 3.47 -4.05
C GLY A 305 10.05 2.35 -4.83
N SER A 306 9.88 1.18 -4.20
CA SER A 306 9.24 0.03 -4.85
C SER A 306 7.76 0.27 -5.17
N ILE A 307 7.03 0.95 -4.28
CA ILE A 307 5.61 1.28 -4.51
C ILE A 307 5.46 2.30 -5.65
N ARG A 308 6.32 3.34 -5.68
CA ARG A 308 6.32 4.31 -6.79
C ARG A 308 6.70 3.66 -8.11
N GLU A 309 7.70 2.78 -8.12
CA GLU A 309 8.08 2.04 -9.32
C GLU A 309 6.97 1.12 -9.80
N PHE A 310 6.28 0.42 -8.89
CA PHE A 310 5.10 -0.38 -9.22
C PHE A 310 4.00 0.48 -9.85
N ALA A 311 3.64 1.60 -9.24
CA ALA A 311 2.64 2.52 -9.78
C ALA A 311 3.01 3.04 -11.18
N LYS A 312 4.30 3.29 -11.43
CA LYS A 312 4.83 3.69 -12.74
C LYS A 312 4.71 2.58 -13.77
N ARG A 313 5.07 1.33 -13.43
CA ARG A 313 5.04 0.17 -14.35
C ARG A 313 3.64 -0.22 -14.79
N ILE A 314 2.68 -0.23 -13.86
CA ILE A 314 1.28 -0.55 -14.20
C ILE A 314 0.64 0.53 -15.06
N GLY A 315 1.17 1.76 -15.01
CA GLY A 315 0.74 2.89 -15.83
C GLY A 315 -0.66 3.40 -15.51
N VAL A 316 -1.16 4.28 -16.39
CA VAL A 316 -2.45 4.96 -16.26
C VAL A 316 -3.26 4.69 -17.52
N THR A 317 -4.38 4.00 -17.38
CA THR A 317 -5.29 3.62 -18.46
C THR A 317 -6.74 3.88 -18.10
N LYS A 318 -7.63 3.76 -19.09
CA LYS A 318 -9.10 3.74 -18.89
C LYS A 318 -9.68 2.32 -18.90
N GLN A 319 -8.84 1.30 -18.97
CA GLN A 319 -9.27 -0.10 -18.92
C GLN A 319 -9.01 -0.66 -17.51
N GLU A 320 -10.01 -1.28 -16.94
CA GLU A 320 -9.87 -2.02 -15.70
C GLU A 320 -9.23 -3.37 -15.99
N ASN A 321 -8.04 -3.60 -15.45
CA ASN A 321 -7.31 -4.84 -15.56
C ASN A 321 -6.98 -5.36 -14.17
N MET A 322 -6.93 -6.68 -14.02
CA MET A 322 -6.36 -7.34 -12.86
C MET A 322 -4.83 -7.36 -13.03
N ILE A 323 -4.11 -6.81 -12.08
CA ILE A 323 -2.64 -6.75 -12.08
C ILE A 323 -2.12 -7.95 -11.28
N GLU A 324 -1.16 -8.66 -11.84
CA GLU A 324 -0.50 -9.78 -11.17
C GLU A 324 0.23 -9.32 -9.90
N PHE A 325 0.02 -10.02 -8.79
CA PHE A 325 0.71 -9.72 -7.53
C PHE A 325 2.24 -9.87 -7.67
N GLY A 326 2.69 -10.78 -8.52
CA GLY A 326 4.10 -10.96 -8.86
C GLY A 326 4.78 -9.71 -9.40
N SER A 327 4.05 -8.80 -10.06
CA SER A 327 4.57 -7.51 -10.54
C SER A 327 4.95 -6.58 -9.39
N LEU A 328 4.15 -6.55 -8.32
CA LEU A 328 4.47 -5.81 -7.10
C LEU A 328 5.68 -6.41 -6.38
N GLU A 329 5.71 -7.74 -6.26
CA GLU A 329 6.84 -8.47 -5.66
C GLU A 329 8.14 -8.27 -6.45
N ALA A 330 8.07 -8.18 -7.79
CA ALA A 330 9.24 -7.89 -8.62
C ALA A 330 9.84 -6.52 -8.32
N CYS A 331 9.01 -5.49 -8.19
CA CYS A 331 9.48 -4.13 -7.86
C CYS A 331 10.23 -4.08 -6.53
N ILE A 332 9.68 -4.69 -5.46
CA ILE A 332 10.36 -4.69 -4.16
C ILE A 332 11.62 -5.57 -4.19
N ARG A 333 11.60 -6.70 -4.91
CA ARG A 333 12.76 -7.57 -5.03
C ARG A 333 13.92 -6.88 -5.73
N GLU A 334 13.64 -6.12 -6.79
CA GLU A 334 14.64 -5.35 -7.53
C GLU A 334 15.22 -4.24 -6.65
N ASP A 335 14.37 -3.48 -5.95
CA ASP A 335 14.80 -2.40 -5.06
C ASP A 335 15.69 -2.93 -3.93
N LEU A 336 15.27 -3.99 -3.25
CA LEU A 336 16.05 -4.59 -2.16
C LEU A 336 17.31 -5.31 -2.66
N ASN A 337 17.29 -5.88 -3.87
CA ASN A 337 18.51 -6.45 -4.45
C ASN A 337 19.59 -5.40 -4.64
N GLU A 338 19.19 -4.20 -5.03
CA GLU A 338 20.10 -3.08 -5.24
C GLU A 338 20.53 -2.40 -3.94
N ASN A 339 19.61 -2.25 -2.97
CA ASN A 339 19.82 -1.33 -1.85
C ASN A 339 19.95 -1.99 -0.48
N ALA A 340 19.53 -3.25 -0.30
CA ALA A 340 19.57 -3.88 1.01
C ALA A 340 20.96 -4.46 1.34
N PRO A 341 21.48 -4.26 2.56
CA PRO A 341 22.64 -4.98 3.04
C PRO A 341 22.35 -6.48 3.14
N ARG A 342 23.41 -7.27 3.08
CA ARG A 342 23.37 -8.73 3.27
C ARG A 342 23.70 -9.09 4.71
N ALA A 343 23.06 -10.12 5.22
CA ALA A 343 23.37 -10.73 6.50
C ALA A 343 23.10 -12.24 6.44
N MET A 344 23.62 -12.99 7.37
CA MET A 344 23.36 -14.42 7.47
C MET A 344 22.37 -14.70 8.60
N ALA A 345 21.38 -15.55 8.30
CA ALA A 345 20.39 -16.05 9.24
C ALA A 345 20.11 -17.52 8.93
N VAL A 346 19.93 -18.32 9.93
CA VAL A 346 19.60 -19.73 9.85
C VAL A 346 18.22 -19.95 10.47
N LEU A 347 17.28 -20.41 9.67
CA LEU A 347 15.87 -20.52 10.04
C LEU A 347 15.53 -21.88 10.68
N ASP A 348 16.12 -22.94 10.14
CA ASP A 348 15.98 -24.31 10.64
C ASP A 348 17.38 -24.87 10.98
N PRO A 349 17.94 -24.55 12.16
CA PRO A 349 19.33 -24.78 12.44
C PRO A 349 19.67 -26.25 12.73
N VAL A 350 20.79 -26.72 12.15
CA VAL A 350 21.53 -27.91 12.58
C VAL A 350 22.95 -27.49 12.93
N LYS A 351 23.49 -28.09 13.99
CA LYS A 351 24.81 -27.75 14.52
C LYS A 351 25.93 -28.45 13.76
N ILE A 352 26.97 -27.68 13.44
CA ILE A 352 28.28 -28.19 13.00
C ILE A 352 29.29 -27.96 14.11
N VAL A 353 30.12 -28.97 14.38
CA VAL A 353 31.30 -28.89 15.24
C VAL A 353 32.56 -29.07 14.38
N ILE A 354 33.42 -28.05 14.33
CA ILE A 354 34.67 -28.07 13.58
C ILE A 354 35.78 -28.64 14.50
N GLU A 355 36.09 -29.91 14.34
CA GLU A 355 36.91 -30.67 15.31
C GLU A 355 38.36 -30.17 15.42
N ASN A 356 38.94 -29.67 14.34
CA ASN A 356 40.31 -29.12 14.28
C ASN A 356 40.37 -27.60 14.46
N PHE A 357 39.28 -26.92 14.87
CA PHE A 357 39.30 -25.51 15.27
C PHE A 357 39.42 -25.41 16.80
N ASP A 358 40.24 -24.48 17.28
CA ASP A 358 40.46 -24.25 18.71
C ASP A 358 39.14 -23.92 19.42
N PRO A 359 38.75 -24.66 20.47
CA PRO A 359 37.50 -24.49 21.19
C PRO A 359 37.36 -23.10 21.86
N ASP A 360 38.48 -22.51 22.26
CA ASP A 360 38.49 -21.23 22.98
C ASP A 360 38.68 -20.02 22.03
N LYS A 361 38.92 -20.28 20.73
CA LYS A 361 39.14 -19.24 19.74
C LYS A 361 37.82 -18.72 19.16
N THR A 362 37.67 -17.39 19.12
CA THR A 362 36.73 -16.69 18.25
C THR A 362 37.55 -15.89 17.24
N GLU A 363 37.29 -16.12 15.98
CA GLU A 363 37.91 -15.34 14.89
C GLU A 363 36.91 -14.38 14.29
N THR A 364 37.25 -13.11 14.18
CA THR A 364 36.40 -12.11 13.56
C THR A 364 36.67 -12.04 12.07
N LEU A 365 35.66 -12.27 11.26
CA LEU A 365 35.74 -12.22 9.79
C LEU A 365 35.05 -10.96 9.26
N ASP A 366 35.72 -10.23 8.39
CA ASP A 366 35.15 -9.10 7.68
C ASP A 366 34.42 -9.55 6.42
N ILE A 367 33.11 -9.40 6.40
CA ILE A 367 32.25 -9.80 5.27
C ILE A 367 31.57 -8.56 4.66
N ALA A 368 31.65 -8.41 3.35
CA ALA A 368 31.02 -7.31 2.64
C ALA A 368 29.51 -7.23 2.87
N ASN A 369 28.99 -6.04 3.18
CA ASN A 369 27.55 -5.79 3.34
C ASN A 369 26.79 -5.90 2.02
N HIS A 370 27.45 -5.66 0.89
CA HIS A 370 26.84 -5.83 -0.43
C HIS A 370 27.90 -6.29 -1.47
N PRO A 371 27.55 -7.27 -2.35
CA PRO A 371 28.55 -7.84 -3.27
C PRO A 371 29.03 -6.85 -4.34
N ASN A 372 28.20 -5.87 -4.72
CA ASN A 372 28.45 -4.94 -5.82
C ASN A 372 28.56 -3.47 -5.36
N LYS A 373 28.49 -3.19 -4.06
CA LYS A 373 28.52 -1.84 -3.47
C LYS A 373 29.54 -1.77 -2.34
N PRO A 374 30.84 -1.61 -2.68
CA PRO A 374 31.90 -1.51 -1.66
C PRO A 374 31.70 -0.34 -0.69
N GLU A 375 31.02 0.71 -1.12
CA GLU A 375 30.67 1.87 -0.31
C GLU A 375 29.74 1.53 0.88
N MET A 376 29.05 0.41 0.84
CA MET A 376 28.26 -0.09 1.98
C MET A 376 29.12 -0.72 3.08
N GLY A 377 30.45 -0.85 2.85
CA GLY A 377 31.39 -1.36 3.83
C GLY A 377 31.27 -2.84 4.11
N THR A 378 31.83 -3.23 5.24
CA THR A 378 31.86 -4.61 5.75
C THR A 378 31.22 -4.68 7.12
N ARG A 379 30.94 -5.90 7.58
CA ARG A 379 30.51 -6.22 8.93
C ARG A 379 31.38 -7.30 9.53
N GLU A 380 31.58 -7.24 10.83
CA GLU A 380 32.29 -8.24 11.60
C GLU A 380 31.40 -9.44 11.91
N VAL A 381 31.82 -10.64 11.51
CA VAL A 381 31.08 -11.88 11.76
C VAL A 381 31.98 -12.84 12.56
N PRO A 382 31.57 -13.24 13.77
CA PRO A 382 32.37 -14.15 14.60
C PRO A 382 32.30 -15.56 14.05
N PHE A 383 33.47 -16.16 13.82
CA PHE A 383 33.65 -17.59 13.49
C PHE A 383 34.16 -18.36 14.69
N THR A 384 33.45 -19.40 15.04
CA THR A 384 33.71 -20.21 16.24
C THR A 384 33.75 -21.69 15.89
N ARG A 385 34.22 -22.54 16.82
CA ARG A 385 34.25 -23.99 16.65
C ARG A 385 32.87 -24.57 16.32
N GLU A 386 31.82 -24.05 16.94
CA GLU A 386 30.44 -24.45 16.69
C GLU A 386 29.74 -23.42 15.84
N VAL A 387 29.16 -23.84 14.72
CA VAL A 387 28.36 -23.02 13.83
C VAL A 387 27.04 -23.72 13.51
N LEU A 388 26.04 -22.94 13.18
CA LEU A 388 24.71 -23.40 12.74
C LEU A 388 24.59 -23.21 11.23
N ILE A 389 23.98 -24.18 10.56
CA ILE A 389 23.60 -24.11 9.15
C ILE A 389 22.13 -24.49 8.97
N GLU A 390 21.54 -24.23 7.82
CA GLU A 390 20.22 -24.78 7.49
C GLU A 390 20.27 -26.31 7.44
N SER A 391 19.28 -26.96 8.04
CA SER A 391 19.18 -28.43 8.01
C SER A 391 19.13 -28.98 6.58
N ASP A 392 18.48 -28.24 5.67
CA ASP A 392 18.40 -28.57 4.25
C ASP A 392 19.74 -28.41 3.50
N ASP A 393 20.73 -27.76 4.07
CA ASP A 393 22.07 -27.62 3.50
C ASP A 393 22.98 -28.85 3.75
N PHE A 394 22.49 -29.86 4.47
CA PHE A 394 23.19 -31.11 4.68
C PHE A 394 22.39 -32.33 4.19
N ARG A 395 23.08 -33.31 3.64
CA ARG A 395 22.56 -34.66 3.34
C ARG A 395 23.61 -35.73 3.56
N GLU A 396 23.18 -36.88 4.02
CA GLU A 396 24.07 -38.05 4.12
C GLU A 396 24.48 -38.54 2.73
N GLU A 397 23.52 -38.62 1.83
CA GLU A 397 23.75 -38.99 0.43
C GLU A 397 23.05 -37.99 -0.50
N ALA A 398 23.67 -37.63 -1.59
CA ALA A 398 23.07 -36.75 -2.59
C ALA A 398 23.64 -36.98 -4.00
N ASN A 399 22.85 -36.65 -5.00
CA ASN A 399 23.25 -36.68 -6.39
C ASN A 399 24.20 -35.50 -6.75
N LYS A 400 24.84 -35.55 -7.93
CA LYS A 400 25.81 -34.54 -8.39
C LYS A 400 25.22 -33.10 -8.56
N LYS A 401 23.90 -32.94 -8.55
CA LYS A 401 23.23 -31.63 -8.69
C LYS A 401 23.14 -30.91 -7.34
N TYR A 402 23.18 -31.63 -6.23
CA TYR A 402 23.16 -31.07 -4.87
C TYR A 402 24.54 -30.48 -4.53
N LYS A 403 24.66 -29.18 -4.56
CA LYS A 403 25.92 -28.44 -4.34
C LYS A 403 25.95 -27.80 -2.95
N ARG A 404 25.73 -28.61 -1.93
CA ARG A 404 25.75 -28.24 -0.52
C ARG A 404 26.58 -29.25 0.23
N LEU A 405 26.51 -29.28 1.55
CA LEU A 405 27.30 -30.21 2.36
C LEU A 405 26.76 -31.65 2.28
N VAL A 406 27.63 -32.58 2.01
CA VAL A 406 27.32 -34.05 1.99
C VAL A 406 28.35 -34.76 2.83
N LEU A 407 27.93 -35.80 3.53
CA LEU A 407 28.85 -36.64 4.35
C LEU A 407 30.05 -37.12 3.51
N GLY A 408 31.25 -36.92 4.02
CA GLY A 408 32.52 -37.22 3.34
C GLY A 408 32.92 -36.21 2.25
N LYS A 409 32.17 -35.11 2.04
CA LYS A 409 32.46 -34.09 1.00
C LYS A 409 32.63 -32.72 1.60
N GLU A 410 33.17 -31.83 0.76
CA GLU A 410 33.48 -30.46 1.12
C GLU A 410 32.42 -29.45 0.61
N VAL A 411 32.26 -28.34 1.36
CA VAL A 411 31.55 -27.16 0.98
C VAL A 411 32.24 -25.91 1.55
N ARG A 412 32.04 -24.74 0.93
CA ARG A 412 32.53 -23.47 1.48
C ARG A 412 31.46 -22.85 2.39
N LEU A 413 31.88 -22.45 3.58
CA LEU A 413 31.12 -21.52 4.42
C LEU A 413 31.26 -20.09 3.86
N ARG A 414 30.15 -19.37 3.72
CA ARG A 414 30.08 -18.03 3.13
C ARG A 414 31.03 -17.05 3.84
N GLY A 415 31.96 -16.45 3.10
CA GLY A 415 32.94 -15.52 3.65
C GLY A 415 33.96 -16.14 4.61
N ALA A 416 34.01 -17.48 4.72
CA ALA A 416 34.87 -18.22 5.62
C ALA A 416 35.62 -19.35 4.89
N TYR A 417 35.81 -20.45 5.56
CA TYR A 417 36.63 -21.57 5.16
C TYR A 417 35.90 -22.65 4.37
N VAL A 418 36.64 -23.52 3.73
CA VAL A 418 36.16 -24.82 3.26
C VAL A 418 36.11 -25.80 4.44
N ILE A 419 34.99 -26.48 4.58
CA ILE A 419 34.79 -27.54 5.58
C ILE A 419 34.46 -28.88 4.90
N LYS A 420 34.77 -29.98 5.57
CA LYS A 420 34.45 -31.34 5.16
C LYS A 420 33.68 -32.05 6.26
N ALA A 421 32.50 -32.63 5.93
CA ALA A 421 31.74 -33.42 6.88
C ALA A 421 32.38 -34.81 7.06
N GLU A 422 32.75 -35.17 8.28
CA GLU A 422 33.42 -36.44 8.58
C GLU A 422 32.46 -37.47 9.20
N ARG A 423 31.59 -37.06 10.11
CA ARG A 423 30.62 -37.90 10.79
C ARG A 423 29.42 -37.12 11.29
N ILE A 424 28.38 -37.82 11.70
CA ILE A 424 27.14 -37.23 12.22
C ILE A 424 26.70 -37.89 13.50
N GLU A 425 25.93 -37.17 14.29
CA GLU A 425 25.14 -37.70 15.41
C GLU A 425 23.66 -37.51 15.16
N LYS A 426 22.86 -38.45 15.62
CA LYS A 426 21.40 -38.48 15.49
C LYS A 426 20.74 -38.66 16.85
N ASP A 427 19.55 -38.13 16.99
CA ASP A 427 18.66 -38.39 18.12
C ASP A 427 18.01 -39.78 18.04
N ALA A 428 17.19 -40.13 19.03
CA ALA A 428 16.48 -41.40 19.09
C ALA A 428 15.46 -41.59 17.94
N GLU A 429 14.96 -40.46 17.36
CA GLU A 429 14.04 -40.45 16.26
C GLU A 429 14.75 -40.52 14.89
N GLY A 430 16.08 -40.47 14.87
CA GLY A 430 16.90 -40.54 13.67
C GLY A 430 17.18 -39.19 13.00
N ASN A 431 16.79 -38.07 13.61
CA ASN A 431 17.12 -36.75 13.11
C ASN A 431 18.57 -36.39 13.39
N ILE A 432 19.22 -35.71 12.46
CA ILE A 432 20.59 -35.24 12.60
C ILE A 432 20.63 -34.11 13.61
N THR A 433 21.36 -34.25 14.67
CA THR A 433 21.54 -33.24 15.72
C THR A 433 22.88 -32.51 15.60
N THR A 434 23.91 -33.19 15.16
CA THR A 434 25.26 -32.64 15.05
C THR A 434 26.00 -33.22 13.85
N ILE A 435 26.68 -32.36 13.11
CA ILE A 435 27.57 -32.71 12.00
C ILE A 435 28.99 -32.36 12.44
N PHE A 436 29.89 -33.32 12.46
CA PHE A 436 31.30 -33.09 12.79
C PHE A 436 32.10 -32.89 11.51
N CYS A 437 32.80 -31.77 11.45
CA CYS A 437 33.55 -31.33 10.27
C CYS A 437 35.01 -31.06 10.64
N THR A 438 35.88 -31.10 9.64
CA THR A 438 37.20 -30.45 9.65
C THR A 438 37.19 -29.26 8.74
N TYR A 439 38.02 -28.24 8.99
CA TYR A 439 38.21 -27.10 8.12
C TYR A 439 39.63 -27.04 7.55
N ASP A 440 39.74 -26.41 6.39
CA ASP A 440 41.01 -26.13 5.72
C ASP A 440 41.39 -24.68 6.00
N ASP A 441 42.36 -24.44 6.88
CA ASP A 441 42.76 -23.13 7.40
C ASP A 441 43.41 -22.22 6.33
N GLU A 442 43.92 -22.81 5.24
CA GLU A 442 44.47 -22.04 4.13
C GLU A 442 43.41 -21.46 3.17
N THR A 443 42.13 -21.75 3.37
CA THR A 443 41.06 -21.44 2.40
C THR A 443 40.25 -20.17 2.69
N LEU A 444 40.62 -19.37 3.69
CA LEU A 444 39.94 -18.10 3.95
C LEU A 444 40.06 -17.16 2.74
N GLY A 445 38.91 -16.86 2.13
CA GLY A 445 38.83 -15.95 0.96
C GLY A 445 39.47 -16.46 -0.33
N LYS A 446 40.01 -17.67 -0.38
CA LYS A 446 40.70 -18.27 -1.54
C LYS A 446 40.39 -19.76 -1.74
N ASN A 447 40.66 -20.25 -2.93
CA ASN A 447 40.50 -21.66 -3.23
C ASN A 447 41.62 -22.52 -2.58
N PRO A 448 41.38 -23.82 -2.35
CA PRO A 448 42.40 -24.74 -1.86
C PRO A 448 43.70 -24.71 -2.70
N SER A 449 44.85 -24.74 -2.03
CA SER A 449 46.18 -24.62 -2.64
C SER A 449 46.56 -25.79 -3.54
N ASP A 450 45.96 -26.96 -3.31
CA ASP A 450 46.17 -28.18 -4.11
C ASP A 450 45.37 -28.24 -5.42
N GLY A 451 44.57 -27.18 -5.72
CA GLY A 451 43.81 -27.05 -6.96
C GLY A 451 42.51 -27.87 -7.01
N ARG A 452 42.12 -28.54 -5.92
CA ARG A 452 40.80 -29.22 -5.85
C ARG A 452 39.66 -28.19 -5.96
N LYS A 453 38.58 -28.56 -6.60
CA LYS A 453 37.42 -27.69 -6.82
C LYS A 453 36.33 -27.98 -5.81
N VAL A 454 36.12 -27.06 -4.87
CA VAL A 454 34.98 -27.09 -3.95
C VAL A 454 33.77 -26.45 -4.62
N LYS A 455 32.66 -27.17 -4.64
CA LYS A 455 31.42 -26.74 -5.30
C LYS A 455 30.37 -26.42 -4.26
N GLY A 456 29.84 -25.21 -4.33
CA GLY A 456 28.77 -24.74 -3.45
C GLY A 456 29.31 -23.88 -2.31
N VAL A 457 28.43 -22.97 -1.88
CA VAL A 457 28.63 -22.07 -0.75
C VAL A 457 27.33 -22.09 0.07
N ILE A 458 27.45 -22.29 1.37
CA ILE A 458 26.33 -22.23 2.31
C ILE A 458 26.54 -21.12 3.32
N HIS A 459 25.47 -20.53 3.82
CA HIS A 459 25.51 -19.54 4.89
C HIS A 459 25.50 -20.24 6.26
N TRP A 460 25.89 -19.51 7.27
CA TRP A 460 26.10 -20.04 8.61
C TRP A 460 26.01 -18.92 9.65
N VAL A 461 25.82 -19.29 10.91
CA VAL A 461 25.88 -18.36 12.06
C VAL A 461 26.63 -19.05 13.19
N SER A 462 27.46 -18.31 13.95
CA SER A 462 28.11 -18.84 15.16
C SER A 462 27.06 -19.35 16.16
N ALA A 463 27.21 -20.54 16.67
CA ALA A 463 26.29 -21.13 17.64
C ALA A 463 26.32 -20.40 19.01
N SER A 464 27.49 -19.87 19.40
CA SER A 464 27.68 -19.22 20.69
C SER A 464 27.47 -17.71 20.66
N GLN A 465 27.62 -17.08 19.48
CA GLN A 465 27.53 -15.62 19.31
C GLN A 465 26.27 -15.18 18.52
N GLY A 466 25.59 -16.11 17.85
CA GLY A 466 24.36 -15.85 17.12
C GLY A 466 23.23 -15.42 18.06
N LEU A 467 22.33 -14.59 17.52
CA LEU A 467 21.19 -14.04 18.27
C LEU A 467 19.92 -14.82 17.92
N PRO A 468 19.18 -15.33 18.92
CA PRO A 468 17.87 -15.91 18.67
C PRO A 468 16.92 -14.88 18.08
N ALA A 469 16.13 -15.27 17.10
CA ALA A 469 15.15 -14.38 16.46
C ALA A 469 13.90 -15.16 16.04
N GLU A 470 12.75 -14.52 16.20
CA GLU A 470 11.50 -14.95 15.57
C GLU A 470 11.50 -14.47 14.11
N ILE A 471 11.28 -15.39 13.19
CA ILE A 471 11.30 -15.10 11.75
C ILE A 471 9.94 -15.45 11.16
N ARG A 472 9.24 -14.43 10.69
CA ARG A 472 7.89 -14.52 10.15
C ARG A 472 7.92 -14.59 8.64
N LEU A 473 7.57 -15.73 8.11
CA LEU A 473 7.50 -15.98 6.67
C LEU A 473 6.11 -15.62 6.16
N TYR A 474 5.92 -14.35 5.82
CA TYR A 474 4.67 -13.89 5.21
C TYR A 474 4.57 -14.29 3.75
N ASP A 475 3.38 -14.68 3.33
CA ASP A 475 3.00 -14.98 1.96
C ASP A 475 1.69 -14.26 1.58
N ARG A 476 1.11 -14.58 0.42
CA ARG A 476 -0.17 -14.02 -0.04
C ARG A 476 -1.29 -14.41 0.92
N LEU A 477 -2.15 -13.43 1.25
CA LEU A 477 -3.23 -13.65 2.22
C LEU A 477 -4.32 -14.59 1.69
N PHE A 478 -4.52 -14.65 0.36
CA PHE A 478 -5.54 -15.47 -0.28
C PHE A 478 -4.94 -16.50 -1.22
N THR A 479 -5.67 -17.60 -1.45
CA THR A 479 -5.27 -18.69 -2.34
C THR A 479 -5.77 -18.51 -3.78
N VAL A 480 -6.69 -17.57 -4.02
CA VAL A 480 -7.32 -17.34 -5.33
C VAL A 480 -6.96 -15.96 -5.87
N PRO A 481 -6.81 -15.80 -7.19
CA PRO A 481 -6.43 -14.51 -7.80
C PRO A 481 -7.45 -13.40 -7.54
N ASN A 482 -8.75 -13.71 -7.53
CA ASN A 482 -9.81 -12.72 -7.28
C ASN A 482 -10.70 -13.11 -6.10
N PRO A 483 -10.22 -12.93 -4.85
CA PRO A 483 -11.00 -13.24 -3.66
C PRO A 483 -12.24 -12.33 -3.51
N ALA A 484 -12.22 -11.16 -4.15
CA ALA A 484 -13.34 -10.22 -4.10
C ALA A 484 -14.58 -10.76 -4.83
N ALA A 485 -14.42 -11.63 -5.82
CA ALA A 485 -15.51 -12.25 -6.56
C ALA A 485 -16.06 -13.53 -5.92
N ALA A 486 -15.39 -14.07 -4.89
CA ALA A 486 -15.88 -15.26 -4.19
C ALA A 486 -17.08 -14.94 -3.31
N ASP A 487 -18.06 -15.83 -3.28
CA ASP A 487 -19.24 -15.74 -2.39
C ASP A 487 -18.80 -15.72 -0.92
N ASP A 488 -17.91 -16.62 -0.55
CA ASP A 488 -17.23 -16.64 0.75
C ASP A 488 -15.73 -16.28 0.55
N PHE A 489 -15.43 -14.99 0.57
CA PHE A 489 -14.03 -14.55 0.41
C PHE A 489 -13.13 -14.96 1.58
N ALA A 490 -13.70 -15.08 2.80
CA ALA A 490 -12.93 -15.50 3.98
C ALA A 490 -12.51 -16.98 3.88
N GLY A 491 -13.32 -17.81 3.26
CA GLY A 491 -12.98 -19.21 2.97
C GLY A 491 -11.83 -19.38 1.95
N THR A 492 -11.44 -18.31 1.26
CA THR A 492 -10.28 -18.33 0.35
C THR A 492 -8.97 -17.87 0.99
N LEU A 493 -8.95 -17.64 2.31
CA LEU A 493 -7.74 -17.30 3.04
C LEU A 493 -6.69 -18.42 2.92
N ASN A 494 -5.44 -18.01 2.77
CA ASN A 494 -4.30 -18.91 2.74
C ASN A 494 -3.89 -19.27 4.18
N PRO A 495 -4.07 -20.54 4.62
CA PRO A 495 -3.71 -20.95 5.97
C PRO A 495 -2.21 -20.84 6.24
N GLU A 496 -1.37 -20.88 5.20
CA GLU A 496 0.09 -20.72 5.28
C GLU A 496 0.55 -19.29 4.95
N SER A 497 -0.36 -18.32 4.98
CA SER A 497 -0.02 -16.91 4.75
C SER A 497 0.96 -16.33 5.79
N LEU A 498 1.12 -17.00 6.92
CA LEU A 498 2.11 -16.70 7.95
C LEU A 498 2.64 -18.02 8.55
N VAL A 499 3.94 -18.26 8.37
CA VAL A 499 4.67 -19.34 9.05
C VAL A 499 5.73 -18.71 9.96
N VAL A 500 5.74 -19.08 11.23
CA VAL A 500 6.70 -18.57 12.21
C VAL A 500 7.81 -19.59 12.42
N LYS A 501 9.07 -19.14 12.37
CA LYS A 501 10.27 -19.91 12.64
C LYS A 501 11.04 -19.29 13.80
N ASN A 502 11.69 -20.12 14.61
CA ASN A 502 12.65 -19.68 15.62
C ASN A 502 14.05 -19.95 15.07
N GLY A 503 14.66 -18.93 14.52
CA GLY A 503 15.96 -18.99 13.90
C GLY A 503 17.05 -18.32 14.71
N VAL A 504 18.24 -18.28 14.12
CA VAL A 504 19.42 -17.59 14.68
C VAL A 504 19.99 -16.67 13.60
N VAL A 505 20.26 -15.42 13.97
CA VAL A 505 20.83 -14.40 13.08
C VAL A 505 22.23 -14.00 13.55
N GLU A 506 23.03 -13.48 12.64
CA GLU A 506 24.37 -12.99 12.98
C GLU A 506 24.32 -11.76 13.91
N PRO A 507 25.32 -11.54 14.77
CA PRO A 507 25.32 -10.47 15.78
C PRO A 507 25.24 -9.05 15.21
N SER A 508 25.64 -8.82 13.96
CA SER A 508 25.54 -7.51 13.29
C SER A 508 24.11 -6.99 13.22
N LEU A 509 23.11 -7.88 13.37
CA LEU A 509 21.70 -7.53 13.35
C LEU A 509 21.11 -7.10 14.70
N ALA A 510 21.91 -7.07 15.77
CA ALA A 510 21.46 -6.67 17.11
C ALA A 510 20.83 -5.27 17.15
N ASN A 511 21.32 -4.36 16.31
CA ASN A 511 20.89 -2.96 16.24
C ASN A 511 20.29 -2.61 14.89
N ALA A 512 19.76 -3.59 14.14
CA ALA A 512 19.12 -3.32 12.87
C ALA A 512 17.87 -2.44 13.07
N GLU A 513 17.76 -1.39 12.26
CA GLU A 513 16.66 -0.43 12.36
C GLU A 513 15.34 -1.04 11.90
N ALA A 514 14.25 -0.65 12.57
CA ALA A 514 12.91 -1.06 12.20
C ALA A 514 12.59 -0.70 10.74
N GLU A 515 11.90 -1.57 10.05
CA GLU A 515 11.48 -1.43 8.64
C GLU A 515 12.63 -1.35 7.63
N SER A 516 13.91 -1.38 8.05
CA SER A 516 15.03 -1.45 7.14
C SER A 516 15.12 -2.82 6.46
N GLY A 517 15.24 -2.83 5.13
CA GLY A 517 15.35 -4.05 4.34
C GLY A 517 16.72 -4.70 4.46
N ILE A 518 16.76 -6.02 4.66
CA ILE A 518 17.96 -6.82 4.78
C ILE A 518 17.80 -8.07 3.91
N GLN A 519 18.82 -8.45 3.16
CA GLN A 519 18.81 -9.77 2.54
C GLN A 519 19.40 -10.80 3.50
N PHE A 520 18.59 -11.77 3.93
CA PHE A 520 19.15 -13.00 4.50
C PHE A 520 19.69 -13.84 3.34
N GLU A 521 21.02 -13.96 3.29
CA GLU A 521 21.74 -14.56 2.17
C GLU A 521 21.17 -15.95 1.83
N ARG A 522 20.89 -16.18 0.53
CA ARG A 522 20.28 -17.40 -0.01
C ARG A 522 18.83 -17.68 0.41
N THR A 523 18.24 -16.89 1.30
CA THR A 523 16.91 -17.15 1.89
C THR A 523 15.85 -16.20 1.34
N GLY A 524 16.02 -14.88 1.47
CA GLY A 524 15.03 -13.90 1.06
C GLY A 524 15.37 -12.50 1.53
N TYR A 525 14.41 -11.59 1.38
CA TYR A 525 14.48 -10.23 1.91
C TYR A 525 13.57 -10.12 3.11
N PHE A 526 14.08 -9.51 4.16
CA PHE A 526 13.44 -9.38 5.46
C PHE A 526 13.57 -7.95 5.97
N CYS A 527 12.74 -7.58 6.91
CA CYS A 527 12.89 -6.36 7.69
C CYS A 527 12.61 -6.62 9.17
N VAL A 528 13.14 -5.77 10.03
CA VAL A 528 12.84 -5.79 11.47
C VAL A 528 11.40 -5.32 11.66
N ASP A 529 10.59 -6.08 12.42
CA ASP A 529 9.22 -5.68 12.74
C ASP A 529 9.21 -4.43 13.63
N SER A 530 8.51 -3.38 13.15
CA SER A 530 8.50 -2.07 13.81
C SER A 530 7.70 -2.01 15.12
N LYS A 531 6.88 -3.03 15.42
CA LYS A 531 6.02 -3.06 16.61
C LYS A 531 6.43 -4.07 17.65
N GLU A 532 6.86 -5.24 17.20
CA GLU A 532 7.04 -6.38 18.07
C GLU A 532 8.51 -6.73 18.31
N SER A 533 9.44 -6.29 17.44
CA SER A 533 10.87 -6.51 17.66
C SER A 533 11.39 -5.65 18.81
N LYS A 534 12.20 -6.26 19.66
CA LYS A 534 12.87 -5.62 20.80
C LYS A 534 14.34 -6.06 20.84
N ALA A 535 15.18 -5.31 21.55
CA ALA A 535 16.60 -5.62 21.67
C ALA A 535 16.90 -7.02 22.23
N ASP A 536 16.03 -7.54 23.09
CA ASP A 536 16.11 -8.86 23.71
C ASP A 536 15.22 -9.93 23.04
N ALA A 537 14.42 -9.53 22.05
CA ALA A 537 13.48 -10.39 21.33
C ALA A 537 13.33 -9.91 19.88
N LEU A 538 14.31 -10.26 19.05
CA LEU A 538 14.33 -9.84 17.66
C LEU A 538 13.22 -10.53 16.86
N VAL A 539 12.51 -9.75 16.06
CA VAL A 539 11.45 -10.22 15.14
C VAL A 539 11.72 -9.71 13.73
N PHE A 540 11.80 -10.61 12.77
CA PHE A 540 12.00 -10.29 11.35
C PHE A 540 10.81 -10.75 10.51
N ASN A 541 10.33 -9.86 9.67
CA ASN A 541 9.25 -10.11 8.70
C ASN A 541 9.84 -10.38 7.31
N ARG A 542 9.47 -11.48 6.67
CA ARG A 542 9.82 -11.70 5.27
C ARG A 542 9.04 -10.74 4.38
N THR A 543 9.76 -9.87 3.69
CA THR A 543 9.20 -8.98 2.67
C THR A 543 8.86 -9.76 1.41
N VAL A 544 9.86 -10.46 0.84
CA VAL A 544 9.73 -11.23 -0.40
C VAL A 544 10.84 -12.29 -0.49
N GLY A 545 10.58 -13.41 -1.19
CA GLY A 545 11.60 -14.40 -1.51
C GLY A 545 12.60 -13.90 -2.56
N LEU A 546 13.76 -14.55 -2.67
CA LEU A 546 14.77 -14.23 -3.70
C LEU A 546 14.26 -14.44 -5.13
N ARG A 547 13.30 -15.34 -5.32
CA ARG A 547 12.70 -15.67 -6.61
C ARG A 547 11.20 -15.79 -6.42
N ASP A 548 10.45 -15.55 -7.47
CA ASP A 548 9.05 -15.90 -7.48
C ASP A 548 8.90 -17.43 -7.42
N THR A 549 8.34 -17.91 -6.34
CA THR A 549 8.05 -19.34 -6.13
C THR A 549 6.58 -19.66 -6.35
N TRP A 550 5.72 -18.65 -6.42
CA TRP A 550 4.28 -18.82 -6.55
C TRP A 550 3.88 -19.38 -7.92
N ALA A 551 4.58 -19.02 -8.98
CA ALA A 551 4.38 -19.60 -10.31
C ALA A 551 4.47 -21.15 -10.34
N LYS A 552 5.15 -21.76 -9.36
CA LYS A 552 5.20 -23.22 -9.21
C LYS A 552 3.99 -23.77 -8.46
N VAL A 553 3.31 -22.96 -7.67
CA VAL A 553 2.08 -23.33 -6.94
C VAL A 553 0.89 -23.26 -7.91
N GLU A 554 0.85 -22.24 -8.77
CA GLU A 554 -0.18 -22.09 -9.80
C GLU A 554 -0.11 -23.18 -10.89
N ALA A 555 1.07 -23.73 -11.14
CA ALA A 555 1.29 -24.80 -12.13
C ALA A 555 0.95 -26.22 -11.61
N LYS A 556 0.55 -26.38 -10.35
CA LYS A 556 0.08 -27.64 -9.74
C LYS A 556 -1.44 -27.65 -9.61
#